data_7992a01f5bfff913abfc59a65aa38a95
#
_entry.id   7992a01f5bfff913abfc59a65aa38a95
#
_cell.length_a   1.000
_cell.length_b   1.000
_cell.length_c   1.000
_cell.angle_alpha   90.00
_cell.angle_beta   90.00
_cell.angle_gamma   90.00
#
_symmetry.space_group_name_H-M   'P 1'
#
loop_
_entity.id
_entity.type
_entity.pdbx_description
1 polymer ?
#
loop_
_entity_poly.entity_id
_entity_poly.type
_entity_poly.pdbx_seq_one_letter_code
_entity_poly.pdbx_strand_id
1 'polypeptide(L)'
;MAGDQEAAAEMLELFPRYLLKGRLPSPLLAELVSLAEVVTADPHSRPDASAKLAGQLALQRELGFDHPSVRDLCEGQILPACERWIRHVIDRQPPGGRGPWTPGRYGLQMIEVWLNVQRAGDYNPTHTHGGSFSGVLFLKVPPQICADSFDGQLCFHGPEEWHIQSFRTGMAHYVLPVPGDFYVFPAWQPHSVAPFRGEGERWSIAFNVVAVPRPAGAVAPPPPGAGFAVSDGLPARANPAAAGQGGNVSLSSNRRRPGGFL
;
A
#
# COMPACT_ATOMS: atom_id res chain seq x y z
N MET A 1 52.93 -19.33 21.33
CA MET A 1 52.07 -18.27 20.80
C MET A 1 50.82 -18.96 20.28
N ALA A 2 49.73 -18.97 21.08
CA ALA A 2 48.45 -19.44 20.66
C ALA A 2 47.87 -18.35 19.76
N GLY A 3 47.75 -18.65 18.47
CA GLY A 3 47.03 -17.75 17.57
C GLY A 3 45.56 -17.75 17.98
N ASP A 4 45.02 -16.60 18.34
CA ASP A 4 43.58 -16.36 18.50
C ASP A 4 42.94 -16.65 17.15
N GLN A 5 42.37 -17.84 17.01
CA GLN A 5 41.44 -18.12 15.91
C GLN A 5 40.15 -17.42 16.28
N GLU A 6 39.94 -16.23 15.69
CA GLU A 6 38.66 -15.55 15.73
C GLU A 6 37.58 -16.51 15.19
N ALA A 7 36.53 -16.72 15.94
CA ALA A 7 35.46 -17.61 15.53
C ALA A 7 34.80 -17.06 14.24
N ALA A 8 34.68 -17.89 13.21
CA ALA A 8 33.99 -17.51 12.01
C ALA A 8 32.52 -17.23 12.35
N ALA A 9 32.08 -15.98 12.17
CA ALA A 9 30.71 -15.54 12.40
C ALA A 9 30.11 -15.03 11.11
N GLU A 10 28.82 -15.36 10.87
CA GLU A 10 28.07 -14.94 9.71
C GLU A 10 26.83 -14.16 10.15
N MET A 11 26.55 -13.05 9.49
CA MET A 11 25.31 -12.29 9.67
C MET A 11 24.23 -12.87 8.78
N LEU A 12 23.14 -13.35 9.40
CA LEU A 12 21.96 -13.85 8.68
C LEU A 12 20.86 -12.79 8.68
N GLU A 13 20.27 -12.54 7.51
CA GLU A 13 19.12 -11.67 7.37
C GLU A 13 17.84 -12.46 7.64
N LEU A 14 17.13 -12.13 8.73
CA LEU A 14 15.88 -12.79 9.12
C LEU A 14 14.69 -11.89 8.82
N PHE A 15 13.69 -12.42 8.07
CA PHE A 15 12.41 -11.77 7.79
C PHE A 15 12.53 -10.35 7.20
N PRO A 16 13.33 -10.16 6.16
CA PRO A 16 13.53 -8.84 5.57
C PRO A 16 12.22 -8.30 4.98
N ARG A 17 12.04 -6.99 5.09
CA ARG A 17 10.93 -6.27 4.48
C ARG A 17 11.42 -5.54 3.25
N TYR A 18 10.67 -5.66 2.16
CA TYR A 18 11.05 -5.05 0.89
C TYR A 18 10.01 -4.01 0.46
N LEU A 19 10.53 -2.86 0.04
CA LEU A 19 9.80 -1.79 -0.62
C LEU A 19 10.36 -1.65 -2.03
N LEU A 20 9.52 -1.79 -3.05
CA LEU A 20 9.92 -1.54 -4.43
C LEU A 20 9.64 -0.07 -4.76
N LYS A 21 10.65 0.63 -5.25
CA LYS A 21 10.52 1.97 -5.83
C LYS A 21 10.67 1.88 -7.34
N GLY A 22 9.76 2.53 -8.06
CA GLY A 22 9.83 2.74 -9.50
C GLY A 22 9.62 4.20 -9.87
N ARG A 23 9.79 4.51 -11.15
CA ARG A 23 9.53 5.83 -11.71
C ARG A 23 8.80 5.71 -13.02
N LEU A 24 7.73 6.49 -13.20
CA LEU A 24 6.96 6.49 -14.44
C LEU A 24 7.71 7.18 -15.57
N PRO A 25 7.47 6.76 -16.82
CA PRO A 25 7.78 7.56 -18.00
C PRO A 25 7.06 8.92 -17.94
N SER A 26 7.76 10.00 -18.31
CA SER A 26 7.20 11.35 -18.25
C SER A 26 5.90 11.54 -19.06
N PRO A 27 5.71 10.94 -20.25
CA PRO A 27 4.44 11.05 -20.97
C PRO A 27 3.25 10.47 -20.18
N LEU A 28 3.41 9.27 -19.59
CA LEU A 28 2.35 8.65 -18.81
C LEU A 28 2.04 9.45 -17.54
N LEU A 29 3.06 10.01 -16.88
CA LEU A 29 2.86 10.92 -15.75
C LEU A 29 2.02 12.13 -16.15
N ALA A 30 2.32 12.78 -17.28
CA ALA A 30 1.58 13.93 -17.76
C ALA A 30 0.09 13.61 -18.04
N GLU A 31 -0.19 12.46 -18.66
CA GLU A 31 -1.56 12.00 -18.91
C GLU A 31 -2.33 11.74 -17.60
N LEU A 32 -1.69 11.11 -16.60
CA LEU A 32 -2.32 10.87 -15.30
C LEU A 32 -2.53 12.17 -14.51
N VAL A 33 -1.65 13.14 -14.61
CA VAL A 33 -1.86 14.49 -14.04
C VAL A 33 -3.05 15.17 -14.71
N SER A 34 -3.16 15.14 -16.04
CA SER A 34 -4.30 15.71 -16.77
C SER A 34 -5.62 15.03 -16.39
N LEU A 35 -5.63 13.70 -16.24
CA LEU A 35 -6.80 12.97 -15.74
C LEU A 35 -7.17 13.43 -14.33
N ALA A 36 -6.19 13.56 -13.43
CA ALA A 36 -6.42 14.02 -12.07
C ALA A 36 -6.98 15.46 -12.02
N GLU A 37 -6.52 16.35 -12.90
CA GLU A 37 -7.06 17.71 -13.07
C GLU A 37 -8.54 17.69 -13.47
N VAL A 38 -8.92 16.85 -14.43
CA VAL A 38 -10.32 16.67 -14.83
C VAL A 38 -11.18 16.17 -13.66
N VAL A 39 -10.71 15.16 -12.93
CA VAL A 39 -11.43 14.59 -11.77
C VAL A 39 -11.53 15.59 -10.62
N THR A 40 -10.51 16.41 -10.39
CA THR A 40 -10.56 17.44 -9.35
C THR A 40 -11.45 18.62 -9.70
N ALA A 41 -11.55 18.97 -10.99
CA ALA A 41 -12.45 20.03 -11.48
C ALA A 41 -13.93 19.61 -11.39
N ASP A 42 -14.24 18.34 -11.63
CA ASP A 42 -15.58 17.76 -11.44
C ASP A 42 -15.51 16.48 -10.59
N PRO A 43 -15.49 16.61 -9.25
CA PRO A 43 -15.39 15.46 -8.36
C PRO A 43 -16.55 14.47 -8.45
N HIS A 44 -17.69 14.90 -8.97
CA HIS A 44 -18.86 14.03 -9.12
C HIS A 44 -18.81 13.15 -10.37
N SER A 45 -17.84 13.40 -11.27
CA SER A 45 -17.61 12.56 -12.46
C SER A 45 -17.10 11.16 -12.13
N ARG A 46 -16.63 10.93 -10.89
CA ARG A 46 -16.09 9.65 -10.42
C ARG A 46 -16.67 9.27 -9.05
N PRO A 47 -16.84 7.96 -8.76
CA PRO A 47 -17.34 7.49 -7.47
C PRO A 47 -16.46 7.96 -6.31
N ASP A 48 -17.10 8.20 -5.17
CA ASP A 48 -16.41 8.55 -3.92
C ASP A 48 -15.78 7.31 -3.29
N ALA A 49 -14.47 7.35 -3.06
CA ALA A 49 -13.73 6.28 -2.42
C ALA A 49 -13.60 6.46 -0.89
N SER A 50 -13.92 7.65 -0.34
CA SER A 50 -13.62 8.01 1.05
C SER A 50 -14.26 7.08 2.09
N ALA A 51 -15.45 6.56 1.83
CA ALA A 51 -16.16 5.68 2.75
C ALA A 51 -15.44 4.34 3.05
N LYS A 52 -14.49 3.96 2.19
CA LYS A 52 -13.71 2.72 2.30
C LYS A 52 -12.31 2.95 2.87
N LEU A 53 -11.91 4.20 3.07
CA LEU A 53 -10.53 4.59 3.36
C LEU A 53 -10.43 5.24 4.73
N ALA A 54 -9.29 5.03 5.39
CA ALA A 54 -9.01 5.58 6.72
C ALA A 54 -8.58 7.05 6.68
N GLY A 55 -8.16 7.55 5.52
CA GLY A 55 -7.63 8.90 5.36
C GLY A 55 -8.68 9.99 5.54
N GLN A 56 -8.28 11.09 6.17
CA GLN A 56 -9.05 12.32 6.21
C GLN A 56 -8.44 13.30 5.21
N LEU A 57 -8.89 13.20 3.96
CA LEU A 57 -8.34 13.92 2.82
C LEU A 57 -9.43 14.77 2.15
N ALA A 58 -9.01 15.87 1.54
CA ALA A 58 -9.90 16.79 0.85
C ALA A 58 -10.72 16.12 -0.26
N LEU A 59 -10.12 15.14 -0.96
CA LEU A 59 -10.79 14.41 -2.03
C LEU A 59 -10.19 13.00 -2.17
N GLN A 60 -11.09 12.00 -2.33
CA GLN A 60 -10.73 10.62 -2.68
C GLN A 60 -11.73 10.10 -3.72
N ARG A 61 -11.25 9.78 -4.93
CA ARG A 61 -12.10 9.37 -6.07
C ARG A 61 -11.58 8.12 -6.74
N GLU A 62 -12.46 7.16 -6.98
CA GLU A 62 -12.12 5.96 -7.75
C GLU A 62 -11.74 6.35 -9.18
N LEU A 63 -10.68 5.75 -9.70
CA LEU A 63 -10.30 5.86 -11.10
C LEU A 63 -10.69 4.58 -11.84
N GLY A 64 -11.42 4.73 -12.93
CA GLY A 64 -11.88 3.58 -13.71
C GLY A 64 -10.75 2.97 -14.53
N PHE A 65 -10.75 1.65 -14.64
CA PHE A 65 -9.84 0.91 -15.53
C PHE A 65 -10.18 1.11 -17.04
N ASP A 66 -11.28 1.80 -17.34
CA ASP A 66 -11.71 2.20 -18.67
C ASP A 66 -10.81 3.27 -19.28
N HIS A 67 -10.19 4.13 -18.46
CA HIS A 67 -9.31 5.18 -18.95
C HIS A 67 -7.96 4.61 -19.41
N PRO A 68 -7.50 4.95 -20.64
CA PRO A 68 -6.27 4.38 -21.23
C PRO A 68 -5.04 4.56 -20.34
N SER A 69 -4.79 5.76 -19.80
CA SER A 69 -3.61 6.00 -18.97
C SER A 69 -3.67 5.26 -17.62
N VAL A 70 -4.87 4.99 -17.08
CA VAL A 70 -5.02 4.15 -15.89
C VAL A 70 -4.69 2.69 -16.22
N ARG A 71 -5.12 2.21 -17.39
CA ARG A 71 -4.77 0.87 -17.87
C ARG A 71 -3.26 0.74 -18.09
N ASP A 72 -2.64 1.71 -18.74
CA ASP A 72 -1.19 1.72 -18.98
C ASP A 72 -0.39 1.78 -17.68
N LEU A 73 -0.87 2.54 -16.67
CA LEU A 73 -0.31 2.50 -15.33
C LEU A 73 -0.40 1.09 -14.75
N CYS A 74 -1.58 0.49 -14.74
CA CYS A 74 -1.83 -0.80 -14.10
C CYS A 74 -1.07 -1.94 -14.77
N GLU A 75 -1.29 -2.13 -16.08
CA GLU A 75 -0.75 -3.25 -16.85
C GLU A 75 0.72 -3.06 -17.23
N GLY A 76 1.10 -1.81 -17.57
CA GLY A 76 2.45 -1.51 -18.03
C GLY A 76 3.46 -1.25 -16.92
N GLN A 77 3.03 -0.81 -15.74
CA GLN A 77 3.94 -0.42 -14.67
C GLN A 77 3.73 -1.21 -13.39
N ILE A 78 2.51 -1.23 -12.85
CA ILE A 78 2.27 -1.75 -11.49
C ILE A 78 2.31 -3.26 -11.43
N LEU A 79 1.58 -3.97 -12.30
CA LEU A 79 1.60 -5.44 -12.31
C LEU A 79 3.00 -6.00 -12.58
N PRO A 80 3.81 -5.48 -13.54
CA PRO A 80 5.20 -5.87 -13.70
C PRO A 80 6.09 -5.57 -12.47
N ALA A 81 5.81 -4.48 -11.75
CA ALA A 81 6.53 -4.16 -10.52
C ALA A 81 6.22 -5.18 -9.40
N CYS A 82 4.95 -5.57 -9.24
CA CYS A 82 4.55 -6.63 -8.31
C CYS A 82 5.23 -7.98 -8.65
N GLU A 83 5.28 -8.35 -9.93
CA GLU A 83 6.02 -9.55 -10.38
C GLU A 83 7.51 -9.49 -10.02
N ARG A 84 8.15 -8.32 -10.21
CA ARG A 84 9.55 -8.11 -9.84
C ARG A 84 9.75 -8.26 -8.34
N TRP A 85 8.83 -7.71 -7.54
CA TRP A 85 8.86 -7.82 -6.08
C TRP A 85 8.76 -9.29 -5.64
N ILE A 86 7.80 -10.06 -6.20
CA ILE A 86 7.62 -11.48 -5.89
C ILE A 86 8.89 -12.27 -6.24
N ARG A 87 9.45 -12.08 -7.43
CA ARG A 87 10.69 -12.76 -7.85
C ARG A 87 11.84 -12.46 -6.90
N HIS A 88 12.02 -11.19 -6.53
CA HIS A 88 13.05 -10.78 -5.60
C HIS A 88 12.96 -11.51 -4.25
N VAL A 89 11.75 -11.70 -3.74
CA VAL A 89 11.52 -12.43 -2.47
C VAL A 89 11.73 -13.93 -2.65
N ILE A 90 11.19 -14.52 -3.72
CA ILE A 90 11.32 -15.96 -3.99
C ILE A 90 12.78 -16.37 -4.16
N ASP A 91 13.57 -15.57 -4.88
CA ASP A 91 14.98 -15.88 -5.16
C ASP A 91 15.82 -15.89 -3.87
N ARG A 92 15.34 -15.23 -2.80
CA ARG A 92 15.99 -15.17 -1.49
C ARG A 92 15.46 -16.19 -0.48
N GLN A 93 14.41 -16.93 -0.84
CA GLN A 93 13.88 -17.99 0.03
C GLN A 93 14.76 -19.25 -0.05
N PRO A 94 15.01 -19.92 1.07
CA PRO A 94 15.72 -21.20 1.04
C PRO A 94 14.95 -22.24 0.21
N PRO A 95 15.64 -23.26 -0.36
CA PRO A 95 14.99 -24.38 -1.01
C PRO A 95 13.93 -25.01 -0.09
N GLY A 96 12.69 -25.09 -0.52
CA GLY A 96 11.54 -25.55 0.29
C GLY A 96 10.68 -24.46 0.91
N GLY A 97 11.19 -23.22 1.06
CA GLY A 97 10.43 -22.07 1.57
C GLY A 97 9.58 -21.33 0.52
N ARG A 98 9.65 -21.73 -0.75
CA ARG A 98 9.05 -20.99 -1.87
C ARG A 98 7.51 -21.00 -1.91
N GLY A 99 6.86 -21.87 -1.14
CA GLY A 99 5.39 -21.92 -1.02
C GLY A 99 4.64 -21.97 -2.37
N PRO A 100 3.40 -21.48 -2.43
CA PRO A 100 2.60 -21.44 -3.64
C PRO A 100 3.01 -20.36 -4.66
N TRP A 101 3.98 -19.53 -4.35
CA TRP A 101 4.42 -18.35 -5.13
C TRP A 101 5.38 -18.71 -6.29
N THR A 102 5.33 -19.93 -6.77
CA THR A 102 6.11 -20.33 -7.93
C THR A 102 5.61 -19.59 -9.18
N PRO A 103 6.49 -19.00 -10.00
CA PRO A 103 6.11 -18.36 -11.25
C PRO A 103 5.16 -19.23 -12.09
N GLY A 104 4.08 -18.65 -12.60
CA GLY A 104 3.04 -19.35 -13.35
C GLY A 104 1.93 -19.98 -12.51
N ARG A 105 2.07 -20.09 -11.18
CA ARG A 105 1.04 -20.65 -10.29
C ARG A 105 0.11 -19.61 -9.66
N TYR A 106 0.28 -18.37 -9.99
CA TYR A 106 -0.61 -17.26 -9.59
C TYR A 106 -0.82 -16.29 -10.77
N GLY A 107 -1.87 -15.50 -10.69
CA GLY A 107 -2.09 -14.30 -11.50
C GLY A 107 -2.13 -13.08 -10.61
N LEU A 108 -1.77 -11.93 -11.14
CA LEU A 108 -1.93 -10.64 -10.47
C LEU A 108 -3.11 -9.90 -11.09
N GLN A 109 -3.94 -9.29 -10.25
CA GLN A 109 -5.11 -8.52 -10.67
C GLN A 109 -5.18 -7.23 -9.87
N MET A 110 -5.35 -6.11 -10.57
CA MET A 110 -5.71 -4.85 -9.95
C MET A 110 -7.13 -4.95 -9.41
N ILE A 111 -7.36 -4.52 -8.18
CA ILE A 111 -8.69 -4.54 -7.58
C ILE A 111 -9.23 -3.13 -7.31
N GLU A 112 -8.36 -2.17 -7.05
CA GLU A 112 -8.73 -0.79 -6.75
C GLU A 112 -7.65 0.17 -7.24
N VAL A 113 -8.09 1.32 -7.79
CA VAL A 113 -7.23 2.47 -8.11
C VAL A 113 -8.00 3.75 -7.79
N TRP A 114 -7.42 4.65 -7.02
CA TRP A 114 -8.10 5.90 -6.66
C TRP A 114 -7.13 7.07 -6.55
N LEU A 115 -7.65 8.26 -6.86
CA LEU A 115 -6.99 9.55 -6.68
C LEU A 115 -7.17 10.03 -5.24
N ASN A 116 -6.10 10.50 -4.63
CA ASN A 116 -6.10 11.22 -3.36
C ASN A 116 -5.63 12.65 -3.59
N VAL A 117 -6.39 13.61 -3.07
CA VAL A 117 -6.00 15.01 -2.94
C VAL A 117 -5.91 15.34 -1.45
N GLN A 118 -4.73 15.72 -1.02
CA GLN A 118 -4.43 16.09 0.36
C GLN A 118 -4.09 17.58 0.43
N ARG A 119 -4.74 18.31 1.34
CA ARG A 119 -4.48 19.70 1.68
C ARG A 119 -3.77 19.82 3.02
N ALA A 120 -3.40 21.04 3.40
CA ALA A 120 -2.79 21.31 4.69
C ALA A 120 -3.67 20.80 5.85
N GLY A 121 -3.06 20.04 6.77
CA GLY A 121 -3.75 19.41 7.89
C GLY A 121 -4.38 18.05 7.59
N ASP A 122 -4.59 17.69 6.32
CA ASP A 122 -5.07 16.37 5.94
C ASP A 122 -4.00 15.31 6.21
N TYR A 123 -4.43 14.12 6.61
CA TYR A 123 -3.52 13.04 6.93
C TYR A 123 -4.14 11.67 6.62
N ASN A 124 -3.30 10.66 6.53
CA ASN A 124 -3.74 9.28 6.48
C ASN A 124 -3.16 8.54 7.70
N PRO A 125 -3.99 8.09 8.65
CA PRO A 125 -3.50 7.41 9.86
C PRO A 125 -2.79 6.12 9.52
N THR A 126 -2.09 5.54 10.46
CA THR A 126 -1.48 4.22 10.28
C THR A 126 -2.54 3.17 9.98
N HIS A 127 -2.39 2.51 8.84
CA HIS A 127 -3.33 1.51 8.34
C HIS A 127 -2.62 0.46 7.48
N THR A 128 -3.37 -0.56 7.10
CA THR A 128 -3.01 -1.62 6.14
C THR A 128 -4.14 -1.78 5.13
N HIS A 129 -3.90 -2.54 4.08
CA HIS A 129 -4.90 -2.79 3.03
C HIS A 129 -5.27 -4.26 2.92
N GLY A 130 -6.40 -4.52 2.30
CA GLY A 130 -6.74 -5.84 1.76
C GLY A 130 -5.95 -6.14 0.49
N GLY A 131 -5.91 -7.43 0.11
CA GLY A 131 -5.17 -7.87 -1.07
C GLY A 131 -3.77 -8.38 -0.75
N SER A 132 -2.91 -8.42 -1.76
CA SER A 132 -1.54 -8.92 -1.65
C SER A 132 -0.51 -7.79 -1.67
N PHE A 133 -0.76 -6.79 -2.49
CA PHE A 133 0.07 -5.60 -2.62
C PHE A 133 -0.78 -4.35 -2.55
N SER A 134 -0.17 -3.29 -2.07
CA SER A 134 -0.66 -1.93 -2.16
C SER A 134 0.46 -1.03 -2.67
N GLY A 135 0.10 0.18 -3.09
CA GLY A 135 1.09 1.14 -3.51
C GLY A 135 0.55 2.53 -3.74
N VAL A 136 1.48 3.42 -4.02
CA VAL A 136 1.21 4.84 -4.25
C VAL A 136 2.10 5.38 -5.35
N LEU A 137 1.54 6.22 -6.21
CA LEU A 137 2.21 7.04 -7.20
C LEU A 137 2.00 8.50 -6.84
N PHE A 138 3.05 9.31 -6.84
CA PHE A 138 2.95 10.74 -6.61
C PHE A 138 2.78 11.50 -7.93
N LEU A 139 1.75 12.37 -8.00
CA LEU A 139 1.44 13.18 -9.17
C LEU A 139 1.90 14.63 -8.99
N LYS A 140 1.54 15.23 -7.84
CA LYS A 140 1.80 16.63 -7.52
C LYS A 140 2.23 16.75 -6.06
N VAL A 141 3.27 17.54 -5.82
CA VAL A 141 3.83 17.75 -4.48
C VAL A 141 4.11 19.23 -4.31
N PRO A 142 3.53 19.88 -3.29
CA PRO A 142 3.82 21.27 -3.01
C PRO A 142 5.27 21.45 -2.52
N PRO A 143 5.94 22.57 -2.82
CA PRO A 143 7.37 22.76 -2.59
C PRO A 143 7.78 22.75 -1.11
N GLN A 144 6.86 23.02 -0.19
CA GLN A 144 7.14 22.97 1.25
C GLN A 144 7.25 21.54 1.79
N ILE A 145 6.80 20.53 1.05
CA ILE A 145 7.09 19.12 1.38
C ILE A 145 8.50 18.82 0.89
N CYS A 146 9.45 18.84 1.80
CA CYS A 146 10.89 18.77 1.52
C CYS A 146 11.59 17.83 2.51
N ALA A 147 12.90 17.69 2.36
CA ALA A 147 13.71 16.77 3.18
C ALA A 147 13.93 17.27 4.62
N ASP A 148 13.66 18.54 4.90
CA ASP A 148 13.96 19.16 6.19
C ASP A 148 12.90 18.87 7.26
N SER A 149 11.79 18.27 6.88
CA SER A 149 10.71 17.85 7.80
C SER A 149 10.06 16.55 7.34
N PHE A 150 9.26 15.93 8.23
CA PHE A 150 8.42 14.79 7.88
C PHE A 150 7.04 15.18 7.34
N ASP A 151 6.77 16.47 7.21
CA ASP A 151 5.49 17.00 6.72
C ASP A 151 5.18 16.44 5.31
N GLY A 152 3.97 15.89 5.15
CA GLY A 152 3.49 15.31 3.88
C GLY A 152 4.20 14.04 3.40
N GLN A 153 5.14 13.51 4.17
CA GLN A 153 5.85 12.29 3.81
C GLN A 153 5.02 11.04 4.06
N LEU A 154 5.25 10.00 3.26
CA LEU A 154 4.76 8.65 3.47
C LEU A 154 5.71 7.96 4.45
N CYS A 155 5.16 7.36 5.50
CA CYS A 155 5.92 6.63 6.50
C CYS A 155 5.53 5.16 6.51
N PHE A 156 6.50 4.26 6.38
CA PHE A 156 6.35 2.82 6.62
C PHE A 156 6.79 2.50 8.03
N HIS A 157 5.93 1.80 8.78
CA HIS A 157 6.18 1.46 10.18
C HIS A 157 6.79 0.06 10.30
N GLY A 158 7.84 -0.04 11.10
CA GLY A 158 8.47 -1.30 11.49
C GLY A 158 7.66 -2.04 12.57
N PRO A 159 8.11 -3.22 13.01
CA PRO A 159 7.51 -3.91 14.15
C PRO A 159 7.72 -3.06 15.42
N GLU A 160 6.67 -2.94 16.22
CA GLU A 160 6.80 -2.37 17.56
C GLU A 160 7.38 -3.44 18.51
N GLU A 161 8.57 -3.17 19.04
CA GLU A 161 9.15 -3.98 20.12
C GLU A 161 9.15 -3.18 21.41
N TRP A 162 8.47 -3.71 22.44
CA TRP A 162 8.27 -3.09 23.74
C TRP A 162 9.39 -3.36 24.76
N HIS A 163 10.59 -3.69 24.31
CA HIS A 163 11.72 -3.94 25.21
C HIS A 163 12.59 -2.70 25.41
N ILE A 164 12.65 -2.21 26.66
CA ILE A 164 13.44 -1.01 27.05
C ILE A 164 14.93 -1.18 26.76
N GLN A 165 15.45 -2.40 26.67
CA GLN A 165 16.85 -2.72 26.49
C GLN A 165 17.20 -3.30 25.11
N SER A 166 16.25 -3.34 24.18
CA SER A 166 16.53 -3.90 22.85
C SER A 166 17.26 -2.92 21.95
N PHE A 167 18.27 -3.42 21.27
CA PHE A 167 18.90 -2.70 20.17
C PHE A 167 17.91 -2.60 19.01
N ARG A 168 17.51 -1.38 18.64
CA ARG A 168 16.51 -1.14 17.60
C ARG A 168 17.16 -0.73 16.30
N THR A 169 16.88 -1.46 15.24
CA THR A 169 17.13 -1.04 13.88
C THR A 169 15.86 -0.39 13.33
N GLY A 170 15.94 0.85 12.90
CA GLY A 170 14.91 1.67 12.21
C GLY A 170 13.45 1.22 12.33
N MET A 171 12.66 1.92 13.16
CA MET A 171 11.25 1.62 13.36
C MET A 171 10.33 2.29 12.33
N ALA A 172 10.85 3.25 11.56
CA ALA A 172 10.10 4.00 10.57
C ALA A 172 10.99 4.32 9.36
N HIS A 173 10.43 4.18 8.18
CA HIS A 173 11.06 4.57 6.93
C HIS A 173 10.22 5.64 6.26
N TYR A 174 10.75 6.85 6.18
CA TYR A 174 10.09 7.98 5.57
C TYR A 174 10.47 8.11 4.10
N VAL A 175 9.47 8.39 3.28
CA VAL A 175 9.60 8.59 1.85
C VAL A 175 9.20 10.01 1.53
N LEU A 176 10.17 10.81 1.06
CA LEU A 176 9.89 12.11 0.47
C LEU A 176 9.16 11.90 -0.86
N PRO A 177 7.94 12.42 -1.02
CA PRO A 177 7.21 12.27 -2.27
C PRO A 177 7.88 13.07 -3.40
N VAL A 178 8.05 12.41 -4.54
CA VAL A 178 8.59 13.02 -5.77
C VAL A 178 7.62 12.72 -6.91
N PRO A 179 7.13 13.71 -7.67
CA PRO A 179 6.25 13.46 -8.81
C PRO A 179 6.85 12.44 -9.79
N GLY A 180 6.04 11.44 -10.16
CA GLY A 180 6.43 10.32 -11.01
C GLY A 180 7.04 9.12 -10.29
N ASP A 181 7.48 9.26 -9.04
CA ASP A 181 7.91 8.10 -8.26
C ASP A 181 6.69 7.31 -7.77
N PHE A 182 6.79 5.98 -7.88
CA PHE A 182 5.79 5.08 -7.31
C PHE A 182 6.44 4.02 -6.42
N TYR A 183 5.65 3.51 -5.48
CA TYR A 183 6.09 2.50 -4.51
C TYR A 183 5.10 1.34 -4.50
N VAL A 184 5.64 0.11 -4.42
CA VAL A 184 4.86 -1.14 -4.25
C VAL A 184 5.36 -1.85 -3.00
N PHE A 185 4.43 -2.28 -2.17
CA PHE A 185 4.71 -2.95 -0.91
C PHE A 185 3.61 -3.97 -0.57
N PRO A 186 3.89 -4.96 0.30
CA PRO A 186 2.87 -5.88 0.75
C PRO A 186 1.69 -5.16 1.41
N ALA A 187 0.47 -5.56 1.11
CA ALA A 187 -0.74 -4.91 1.62
C ALA A 187 -0.82 -4.89 3.16
N TRP A 188 -0.20 -5.86 3.83
CA TRP A 188 -0.12 -5.93 5.29
C TRP A 188 0.90 -4.97 5.91
N GLN A 189 1.75 -4.29 5.12
CA GLN A 189 2.77 -3.36 5.64
C GLN A 189 2.09 -2.11 6.21
N PRO A 190 2.19 -1.85 7.53
CA PRO A 190 1.61 -0.65 8.13
C PRO A 190 2.29 0.60 7.60
N HIS A 191 1.49 1.60 7.22
CA HIS A 191 2.00 2.88 6.74
C HIS A 191 1.01 4.01 7.05
N SER A 192 1.51 5.22 6.99
CA SER A 192 0.74 6.46 7.21
C SER A 192 1.24 7.57 6.32
N VAL A 193 0.45 8.65 6.20
CA VAL A 193 0.89 9.89 5.54
C VAL A 193 0.75 11.02 6.54
N ALA A 194 1.86 11.70 6.82
CA ALA A 194 1.88 12.84 7.71
C ALA A 194 1.10 14.04 7.11
N PRO A 195 0.45 14.85 7.93
CA PRO A 195 -0.06 16.13 7.48
C PRO A 195 1.08 17.06 7.06
N PHE A 196 0.76 18.08 6.26
CA PHE A 196 1.70 19.14 5.94
C PHE A 196 1.07 20.51 6.20
N ARG A 197 1.88 21.57 6.18
CA ARG A 197 1.47 22.96 6.41
C ARG A 197 1.71 23.77 5.14
N GLY A 198 0.97 24.88 5.03
CA GLY A 198 1.08 25.82 3.92
C GLY A 198 0.06 25.57 2.82
N GLU A 199 0.22 26.27 1.71
CA GLU A 199 -0.74 26.23 0.61
C GLU A 199 -0.43 25.13 -0.40
N GLY A 200 -1.41 24.83 -1.25
CA GLY A 200 -1.30 23.84 -2.32
C GLY A 200 -1.83 22.48 -1.96
N GLU A 201 -1.68 21.55 -2.88
CA GLU A 201 -2.25 20.21 -2.78
C GLU A 201 -1.19 19.15 -3.13
N ARG A 202 -1.17 18.06 -2.37
CA ARG A 202 -0.42 16.85 -2.67
C ARG A 202 -1.37 15.84 -3.32
N TRP A 203 -1.07 15.48 -4.55
CA TRP A 203 -1.87 14.52 -5.31
C TRP A 203 -1.14 13.20 -5.45
N SER A 204 -1.87 12.11 -5.23
CA SER A 204 -1.34 10.77 -5.43
C SER A 204 -2.42 9.83 -5.95
N ILE A 205 -2.01 8.83 -6.74
CA ILE A 205 -2.84 7.67 -7.07
C ILE A 205 -2.40 6.53 -6.16
N ALA A 206 -3.35 5.95 -5.45
CA ALA A 206 -3.12 4.73 -4.69
C ALA A 206 -3.83 3.55 -5.37
N PHE A 207 -3.36 2.33 -5.10
CA PHE A 207 -3.87 1.13 -5.75
C PHE A 207 -3.68 -0.10 -4.87
N ASN A 208 -4.54 -1.11 -5.10
CA ASN A 208 -4.44 -2.42 -4.49
C ASN A 208 -4.40 -3.52 -5.57
N VAL A 209 -3.59 -4.55 -5.30
CA VAL A 209 -3.40 -5.71 -6.18
C VAL A 209 -3.63 -6.98 -5.39
N VAL A 210 -4.30 -7.95 -5.98
CA VAL A 210 -4.45 -9.29 -5.43
C VAL A 210 -3.66 -10.30 -6.27
N ALA A 211 -2.99 -11.23 -5.59
CA ALA A 211 -2.42 -12.41 -6.23
C ALA A 211 -3.43 -13.56 -6.11
N VAL A 212 -3.86 -14.07 -7.24
CA VAL A 212 -4.86 -15.16 -7.32
C VAL A 212 -4.15 -16.46 -7.67
N PRO A 213 -4.26 -17.53 -6.85
CA PRO A 213 -3.73 -18.82 -7.21
C PRO A 213 -4.35 -19.34 -8.52
N ARG A 214 -3.54 -19.95 -9.37
CA ARG A 214 -4.00 -20.60 -10.58
C ARG A 214 -4.16 -22.11 -10.35
N PRO A 215 -5.19 -22.74 -10.91
CA PRO A 215 -5.32 -24.18 -10.88
C PRO A 215 -4.07 -24.85 -11.48
N ALA A 216 -3.72 -26.04 -10.97
CA ALA A 216 -2.65 -26.84 -11.55
C ALA A 216 -2.99 -27.17 -13.02
N GLY A 217 -2.07 -26.87 -13.93
CA GLY A 217 -2.27 -27.06 -15.37
C GLY A 217 -2.77 -25.83 -16.15
N ALA A 218 -3.09 -24.73 -15.48
CA ALA A 218 -3.39 -23.48 -16.19
C ALA A 218 -2.12 -22.95 -16.88
N VAL A 219 -2.22 -22.68 -18.18
CA VAL A 219 -1.13 -22.09 -18.97
C VAL A 219 -0.88 -20.67 -18.46
N ALA A 220 0.39 -20.31 -18.20
CA ALA A 220 0.75 -18.94 -17.88
C ALA A 220 0.29 -18.01 -19.01
N PRO A 221 -0.29 -16.84 -18.74
CA PRO A 221 -0.56 -15.89 -19.80
C PRO A 221 0.75 -15.47 -20.45
N PRO A 222 0.71 -15.05 -21.72
CA PRO A 222 1.87 -14.49 -22.38
C PRO A 222 2.40 -13.29 -21.56
N PRO A 223 3.70 -12.96 -21.70
CA PRO A 223 4.31 -11.85 -21.00
C PRO A 223 3.55 -10.53 -21.27
N PRO A 224 3.60 -9.55 -20.36
CA PRO A 224 2.91 -8.27 -20.52
C PRO A 224 3.22 -7.61 -21.87
N GLY A 225 2.17 -7.31 -22.63
CA GLY A 225 2.25 -6.80 -24.01
C GLY A 225 1.26 -7.49 -24.95
N ALA A 226 0.67 -8.64 -24.58
CA ALA A 226 -0.40 -9.30 -25.32
C ALA A 226 -1.68 -9.16 -24.49
N GLY A 227 -2.63 -8.37 -24.99
CA GLY A 227 -3.85 -7.89 -24.35
C GLY A 227 -4.53 -8.87 -23.38
N PHE A 228 -4.79 -8.40 -22.19
CA PHE A 228 -5.62 -9.08 -21.18
C PHE A 228 -7.08 -8.65 -21.35
N ALA A 229 -7.96 -9.61 -21.56
CA ALA A 229 -9.38 -9.39 -21.40
C ALA A 229 -9.69 -9.25 -19.91
N VAL A 230 -10.24 -8.12 -19.49
CA VAL A 230 -10.83 -7.91 -18.18
C VAL A 230 -12.08 -8.79 -18.13
N SER A 231 -12.08 -9.85 -17.32
CA SER A 231 -13.31 -10.61 -17.06
C SER A 231 -14.14 -9.83 -16.04
N ASP A 232 -15.24 -9.23 -16.49
CA ASP A 232 -16.31 -8.73 -15.64
C ASP A 232 -16.93 -9.90 -14.88
N GLY A 233 -16.59 -10.05 -13.61
CA GLY A 233 -17.26 -11.07 -12.78
C GLY A 233 -16.43 -11.65 -11.66
N LEU A 234 -16.20 -10.89 -10.61
CA LEU A 234 -16.02 -11.47 -9.28
C LEU A 234 -17.40 -11.50 -8.58
N PRO A 235 -17.84 -12.67 -8.02
CA PRO A 235 -19.04 -12.67 -7.19
C PRO A 235 -18.82 -11.76 -5.98
N ALA A 236 -19.77 -10.86 -5.73
CA ALA A 236 -19.79 -10.01 -4.54
C ALA A 236 -19.57 -10.90 -3.30
N ARG A 237 -18.47 -10.71 -2.58
CA ARG A 237 -18.25 -11.38 -1.31
C ARG A 237 -19.33 -10.87 -0.34
N ALA A 238 -20.21 -11.76 0.09
CA ALA A 238 -21.12 -11.53 1.18
C ALA A 238 -20.30 -11.12 2.43
N ASN A 239 -20.62 -9.97 2.97
CA ASN A 239 -20.04 -9.46 4.21
C ASN A 239 -20.57 -10.33 5.38
N PRO A 240 -19.75 -11.06 6.15
CA PRO A 240 -20.26 -11.91 7.24
C PRO A 240 -20.67 -11.13 8.49
N ALA A 241 -20.74 -9.80 8.47
CA ALA A 241 -21.06 -8.96 9.62
C ALA A 241 -22.53 -8.55 9.75
N ALA A 242 -23.46 -9.18 9.02
CA ALA A 242 -24.91 -8.89 9.13
C ALA A 242 -25.72 -10.08 9.58
N ALA A 243 -25.32 -10.78 10.63
CA ALA A 243 -26.15 -11.76 11.34
C ALA A 243 -25.82 -11.75 12.84
N GLY A 244 -26.39 -10.82 13.56
CA GLY A 244 -26.35 -10.72 15.01
C GLY A 244 -27.58 -10.03 15.52
N GLN A 245 -28.64 -10.82 15.66
CA GLN A 245 -29.90 -10.40 16.27
C GLN A 245 -29.74 -10.00 17.73
N GLY A 246 -30.62 -9.06 18.12
CA GLY A 246 -30.71 -8.48 19.44
C GLY A 246 -30.77 -9.49 20.59
N GLY A 247 -30.02 -9.18 21.59
CA GLY A 247 -30.14 -9.67 22.93
C GLY A 247 -30.01 -8.48 23.88
N ASN A 248 -31.14 -7.99 24.37
CA ASN A 248 -31.24 -7.03 25.46
C ASN A 248 -30.59 -7.64 26.71
N VAL A 249 -29.45 -7.13 27.15
CA VAL A 249 -28.92 -7.36 28.46
C VAL A 249 -28.97 -6.06 29.26
N SER A 250 -29.92 -5.99 30.18
CA SER A 250 -30.05 -4.98 31.21
C SER A 250 -28.81 -5.01 32.14
N LEU A 251 -28.03 -3.94 32.11
CA LEU A 251 -26.98 -3.72 33.10
C LEU A 251 -27.55 -2.88 34.26
N SER A 252 -27.79 -3.55 35.38
CA SER A 252 -28.08 -2.91 36.67
C SER A 252 -26.84 -2.16 37.15
N SER A 253 -27.08 -0.90 37.49
CA SER A 253 -26.13 0.01 38.14
C SER A 253 -25.68 -0.53 39.53
N ASN A 254 -24.38 -0.67 39.74
CA ASN A 254 -23.84 -0.73 41.07
C ASN A 254 -22.71 0.30 41.23
N ARG A 255 -23.06 1.45 41.79
CA ARG A 255 -22.15 2.49 42.28
C ARG A 255 -21.39 1.99 43.48
N ARG A 256 -20.07 1.96 43.47
CA ARG A 256 -19.25 2.15 44.66
C ARG A 256 -18.18 3.18 44.45
N ARG A 257 -18.11 4.14 45.34
CA ARG A 257 -17.18 5.27 45.44
C ARG A 257 -15.85 4.86 46.11
N PRO A 258 -14.87 5.75 46.13
CA PRO A 258 -13.46 5.43 46.03
C PRO A 258 -12.77 5.38 47.39
N GLY A 259 -11.68 4.64 47.46
CA GLY A 259 -10.69 4.74 48.51
C GLY A 259 -9.35 5.03 47.90
N GLY A 260 -8.77 6.18 48.28
CA GLY A 260 -7.41 6.52 47.97
C GLY A 260 -6.42 5.69 48.79
N PHE A 261 -5.17 5.65 48.30
CA PHE A 261 -3.97 5.82 49.14
C PHE A 261 -2.72 5.60 48.27
N LEU A 262 -1.86 6.62 48.30
CA LEU A 262 -0.41 6.77 48.12
C LEU A 262 0.17 6.46 46.76
#